data_8daf8373cc05d8f3c527f64a0b8ffbf5
#
_entry.id   8daf8373cc05d8f3c527f64a0b8ffbf5
#
_cell.length_a   1.000
_cell.length_b   1.000
_cell.length_c   1.000
_cell.angle_alpha   90.00
_cell.angle_beta   90.00
_cell.angle_gamma   90.00
#
_symmetry.space_group_name_H-M   'P 1'
#
loop_
_entity.id
_entity.type
_entity.pdbx_description
1 polymer ?
#
loop_
_entity_poly.entity_id
_entity_poly.type
_entity_poly.pdbx_seq_one_letter_code
_entity_poly.pdbx_strand_id
1 'polypeptide(L)'
;MNLPAFGRARTGGTKRPSPARARTRNRSLRPRIAVLTGFALLPGLLSPVAFAADTDPLGRPKLDAPRASEVSPFTAKVNKQNAAAVAKAAAADTTAARRARTDQRRTVTWPSSGKATLTLSSSGRASATPGALPLTLTAPRQAKGKKQPAATGKVHVQVLDRRKTQQLGVKGVVLAVTGPEGGGQARLGLNYKAFASAYGGDWAGRLQLLQLPDCALKTPAKADCRTRTPVESTNLRKDEELTAPLTFPATSKARTAGGRTMVFALAAGTKSGSGDYKATPLAASSTWEAGGSSGSFTWSYPLRTPPAAAGPEPDLSISYDSGSVDGRTASTNNQGTAIGEGFDLTSSYIERKYGSCDDDGQDKKYDLCWKYDNASLVLDGKATELVKDDTTGKWRLKNDDASTVTHRTGADNGDDNGEYWTVVTGEGTTYTFGLNKLEGAGSERTDSVWTVPVFGDDKDEPGYEDGSSFASRDKKQAWRWNLDLVEDTHANAMTYWYVAEHNNYDKLGDDTTGTDYTRGGRLKEIRYGQRADALFSAKPAASNKVTFTYAERCVAAGTGCDALTEDTRDNWPDVPFDTVCKDGDKCTGNVGPAFFTRKRMTGITTHAWEAAAA
;
A
#
# COMPACT_ATOMS: atom_id res chain seq x y z
N MET A 1 -49.47 38.12 12.27
CA MET A 1 -49.16 39.25 13.18
C MET A 1 -47.88 39.90 12.70
N ASN A 2 -48.05 41.03 12.08
CA ASN A 2 -47.17 42.21 11.94
C ASN A 2 -45.64 42.04 11.80
N LEU A 3 -45.23 42.37 10.61
CA LEU A 3 -43.97 43.05 10.25
C LEU A 3 -43.75 44.36 11.02
N PRO A 4 -42.53 44.95 11.09
CA PRO A 4 -42.34 46.05 10.15
C PRO A 4 -40.97 46.06 9.42
N ALA A 5 -41.08 46.65 8.22
CA ALA A 5 -40.01 47.12 7.36
C ALA A 5 -39.42 48.46 7.83
N PHE A 6 -38.16 48.73 7.53
CA PHE A 6 -37.51 50.04 7.35
C PHE A 6 -36.22 49.79 6.57
N GLY A 7 -35.79 50.50 5.59
CA GLY A 7 -36.14 51.80 5.00
C GLY A 7 -34.90 52.17 4.17
N ARG A 8 -35.10 52.54 2.91
CA ARG A 8 -34.09 53.05 1.97
C ARG A 8 -33.50 54.39 2.45
N ALA A 9 -32.19 54.57 2.23
CA ALA A 9 -31.63 55.90 1.96
C ALA A 9 -30.56 55.84 0.87
N ARG A 10 -30.78 56.69 -0.14
CA ARG A 10 -29.91 57.04 -1.27
C ARG A 10 -28.82 58.04 -0.81
N THR A 11 -27.69 58.04 -1.47
CA THR A 11 -27.06 59.00 -2.39
C THR A 11 -25.60 59.25 -2.07
N GLY A 12 -24.82 59.43 -3.14
CA GLY A 12 -23.55 60.15 -3.08
C GLY A 12 -22.44 59.58 -3.98
N GLY A 13 -22.51 59.90 -5.26
CA GLY A 13 -21.40 59.60 -6.19
C GLY A 13 -20.27 60.60 -6.03
N THR A 14 -19.04 60.12 -6.17
CA THR A 14 -17.88 60.97 -6.52
C THR A 14 -16.99 60.25 -7.53
N LYS A 15 -16.62 61.04 -8.52
CA LYS A 15 -15.88 60.76 -9.74
C LYS A 15 -14.44 60.26 -9.47
N ARG A 16 -14.00 59.32 -10.29
CA ARG A 16 -12.58 58.98 -10.51
C ARG A 16 -11.86 60.08 -11.29
N PRO A 17 -10.54 60.25 -11.12
CA PRO A 17 -9.68 60.73 -12.19
C PRO A 17 -8.73 59.63 -12.67
N SER A 18 -8.56 59.56 -14.00
CA SER A 18 -7.60 58.71 -14.71
C SER A 18 -6.18 59.25 -14.56
N PRO A 19 -5.17 58.40 -14.60
CA PRO A 19 -3.76 58.87 -14.73
C PRO A 19 -3.31 58.88 -16.18
N ALA A 20 -2.52 59.91 -16.45
CA ALA A 20 -1.93 60.30 -17.72
C ALA A 20 -0.77 59.33 -18.15
N ARG A 21 -0.70 59.16 -19.46
CA ARG A 21 0.44 58.53 -20.18
C ARG A 21 1.69 59.39 -20.06
N ALA A 22 2.81 58.76 -19.72
CA ALA A 22 4.16 59.29 -19.97
C ALA A 22 4.90 58.39 -20.97
N ARG A 23 5.24 58.99 -22.11
CA ARG A 23 6.17 58.46 -23.12
C ARG A 23 7.58 58.63 -22.62
N THR A 24 8.43 57.61 -22.77
CA THR A 24 9.87 57.81 -22.79
C THR A 24 10.56 56.97 -23.86
N ARG A 25 11.46 57.65 -24.46
CA ARG A 25 12.23 57.39 -25.69
C ARG A 25 13.19 56.19 -25.56
N ASN A 26 13.23 55.42 -26.63
CA ASN A 26 14.34 54.56 -27.02
C ASN A 26 15.67 55.35 -27.17
N ARG A 27 16.73 54.80 -26.62
CA ARG A 27 18.10 54.99 -27.19
C ARG A 27 18.86 53.68 -27.11
N SER A 28 19.10 53.12 -28.27
CA SER A 28 20.05 52.06 -28.58
C SER A 28 21.50 52.53 -28.41
N LEU A 29 22.38 51.70 -27.88
CA LEU A 29 23.81 51.70 -28.17
C LEU A 29 24.43 50.34 -27.84
N ARG A 30 24.82 49.61 -28.86
CA ARG A 30 25.80 48.51 -28.89
C ARG A 30 27.12 49.04 -29.44
N PRO A 31 28.17 48.23 -29.47
CA PRO A 31 28.98 47.54 -28.46
C PRO A 31 30.47 47.96 -28.58
N ARG A 32 31.35 47.58 -27.68
CA ARG A 32 32.76 47.33 -28.00
C ARG A 32 33.40 46.35 -27.01
N ILE A 33 33.94 45.32 -27.60
CA ILE A 33 34.85 44.31 -27.07
C ILE A 33 36.17 44.96 -26.67
N ALA A 34 36.70 44.62 -25.51
CA ALA A 34 38.14 44.64 -25.23
C ALA A 34 38.49 43.53 -24.24
N VAL A 35 39.32 42.63 -24.71
CA VAL A 35 40.06 41.59 -23.98
C VAL A 35 41.21 42.29 -23.25
N LEU A 36 41.48 41.92 -21.97
CA LEU A 36 42.84 41.76 -21.44
C LEU A 36 42.85 41.24 -19.99
N THR A 37 43.34 40.05 -19.86
CA THR A 37 44.29 39.47 -18.89
C THR A 37 44.37 39.99 -17.45
N GLY A 38 44.07 39.09 -16.49
CA GLY A 38 44.93 38.68 -15.38
C GLY A 38 45.11 39.64 -14.25
N PHE A 39 44.67 39.26 -13.09
CA PHE A 39 45.49 39.09 -11.86
C PHE A 39 44.65 38.56 -10.71
N ALA A 40 45.28 37.75 -9.95
CA ALA A 40 44.74 36.94 -8.87
C ALA A 40 44.45 37.71 -7.58
N LEU A 41 43.64 37.07 -6.71
CA LEU A 41 43.62 37.10 -5.25
C LEU A 41 42.86 38.22 -4.54
N LEU A 42 41.79 37.90 -3.90
CA LEU A 42 41.52 37.66 -2.45
C LEU A 42 40.01 37.64 -2.21
N PRO A 43 39.46 36.69 -1.49
CA PRO A 43 38.06 36.72 -1.09
C PRO A 43 37.91 37.64 0.13
N GLY A 44 37.36 38.82 -0.07
CA GLY A 44 36.87 39.67 1.00
C GLY A 44 35.54 39.16 1.50
N LEU A 45 35.50 38.74 2.75
CA LEU A 45 34.30 38.49 3.54
C LEU A 45 33.43 39.76 3.59
N LEU A 46 32.31 39.75 2.84
CA LEU A 46 31.22 40.68 3.11
C LEU A 46 30.05 39.86 3.65
N SER A 47 29.97 39.75 4.94
CA SER A 47 28.77 39.38 5.66
C SER A 47 27.70 40.44 5.41
N PRO A 48 26.46 40.08 5.03
CA PRO A 48 25.37 41.03 5.05
C PRO A 48 25.08 41.39 6.51
N VAL A 49 25.29 42.64 6.88
CA VAL A 49 24.84 43.20 8.14
C VAL A 49 23.31 43.28 8.06
N ALA A 50 22.63 42.40 8.72
CA ALA A 50 21.20 42.51 8.92
C ALA A 50 20.94 43.68 9.90
N PHE A 51 20.39 44.78 9.41
CA PHE A 51 19.82 45.82 10.27
C PHE A 51 18.58 45.24 10.96
N ALA A 52 18.70 44.92 12.21
CA ALA A 52 17.56 44.58 13.04
C ALA A 52 16.72 45.86 13.27
N ALA A 53 15.51 45.88 12.74
CA ALA A 53 14.50 46.85 13.14
C ALA A 53 14.05 46.52 14.58
N ASP A 54 14.15 47.49 15.46
CA ASP A 54 14.10 47.26 16.90
C ASP A 54 12.71 47.31 17.54
N THR A 55 11.65 47.28 16.77
CA THR A 55 10.29 47.23 17.33
C THR A 55 9.33 46.47 16.44
N ASP A 56 8.76 45.40 16.98
CA ASP A 56 7.51 44.81 16.46
C ASP A 56 6.35 45.75 16.82
N PRO A 57 5.56 46.24 15.82
CA PRO A 57 4.43 47.15 16.09
C PRO A 57 3.29 46.54 16.91
N LEU A 58 3.36 45.27 17.28
CA LEU A 58 2.34 44.55 18.05
C LEU A 58 2.79 44.15 19.45
N GLY A 59 3.94 44.60 19.95
CA GLY A 59 4.37 44.41 21.33
C GLY A 59 4.61 42.94 21.73
N ARG A 60 4.90 42.06 20.77
CA ARG A 60 5.18 40.66 21.07
C ARG A 60 6.65 40.45 21.48
N PRO A 61 6.92 39.56 22.44
CA PRO A 61 8.31 39.26 22.82
C PRO A 61 9.06 38.68 21.62
N LYS A 62 10.23 39.26 21.31
CA LYS A 62 11.17 38.69 20.33
C LYS A 62 11.56 37.29 20.78
N LEU A 63 11.20 36.29 20.05
CA LEU A 63 11.83 34.98 20.15
C LEU A 63 13.20 35.10 19.48
N ASP A 64 14.26 34.92 20.24
CA ASP A 64 15.61 34.83 19.68
C ASP A 64 15.63 33.66 18.66
N ALA A 65 15.93 34.00 17.42
CA ALA A 65 16.14 32.97 16.39
C ALA A 65 17.28 32.05 16.86
N PRO A 66 17.11 30.71 16.78
CA PRO A 66 18.21 29.83 17.15
C PRO A 66 19.43 30.17 16.30
N ARG A 67 20.54 30.47 16.98
CA ARG A 67 21.82 30.72 16.31
C ARG A 67 22.18 29.48 15.52
N ALA A 68 22.26 29.61 14.19
CA ALA A 68 22.84 28.56 13.38
C ALA A 68 24.26 28.30 13.87
N SER A 69 24.52 27.12 14.40
CA SER A 69 25.89 26.71 14.69
C SER A 69 26.58 26.51 13.34
N GLU A 70 27.66 27.21 13.09
CA GLU A 70 28.52 26.92 11.94
C GLU A 70 29.02 25.49 12.07
N VAL A 71 28.46 24.60 11.26
CA VAL A 71 29.03 23.27 11.07
C VAL A 71 30.22 23.45 10.14
N SER A 72 31.43 23.37 10.72
CA SER A 72 32.66 23.34 9.91
C SER A 72 32.55 22.28 8.84
N PRO A 73 32.89 22.56 7.56
CA PRO A 73 32.83 21.59 6.50
C PRO A 73 33.69 20.38 6.86
N PHE A 74 33.02 19.24 7.04
CA PHE A 74 33.65 17.97 7.36
C PHE A 74 34.41 17.49 6.12
N THR A 75 35.71 17.73 6.05
CA THR A 75 36.54 17.11 5.02
C THR A 75 36.82 15.66 5.46
N ALA A 76 36.09 14.72 4.94
CA ALA A 76 36.35 13.32 5.16
C ALA A 76 37.73 12.96 4.58
N LYS A 77 38.75 12.89 5.43
CA LYS A 77 40.02 12.25 5.05
C LYS A 77 39.75 10.76 4.93
N VAL A 78 39.75 10.24 3.71
CA VAL A 78 39.68 8.80 3.46
C VAL A 78 40.91 8.17 4.11
N ASN A 79 40.71 7.56 5.27
CA ASN A 79 41.78 6.82 5.94
C ASN A 79 42.01 5.50 5.19
N LYS A 80 43.26 5.25 4.75
CA LYS A 80 43.63 3.99 4.07
C LYS A 80 43.28 2.74 4.89
N GLN A 81 43.23 2.86 6.21
CA GLN A 81 42.79 1.77 7.09
C GLN A 81 41.29 1.45 6.92
N ASN A 82 40.45 2.47 6.66
CA ASN A 82 39.04 2.24 6.37
C ASN A 82 38.82 1.59 4.99
N ALA A 83 39.63 1.93 3.99
CA ALA A 83 39.55 1.28 2.68
C ALA A 83 39.89 -0.24 2.76
N ALA A 84 40.88 -0.61 3.58
CA ALA A 84 41.21 -2.03 3.84
C ALA A 84 40.10 -2.74 4.63
N ALA A 85 39.45 -2.08 5.58
CA ALA A 85 38.32 -2.61 6.33
C ALA A 85 37.08 -2.81 5.42
N VAL A 86 36.79 -1.85 4.53
CA VAL A 86 35.72 -1.97 3.55
C VAL A 86 35.99 -3.09 2.54
N ALA A 87 37.22 -3.22 2.04
CA ALA A 87 37.62 -4.31 1.15
C ALA A 87 37.50 -5.68 1.83
N LYS A 88 37.87 -5.78 3.13
CA LYS A 88 37.70 -7.00 3.92
C LYS A 88 36.23 -7.33 4.18
N ALA A 89 35.39 -6.33 4.41
CA ALA A 89 33.94 -6.50 4.54
C ALA A 89 33.31 -6.97 3.22
N ALA A 90 33.69 -6.37 2.09
CA ALA A 90 33.23 -6.79 0.75
C ALA A 90 33.68 -8.22 0.40
N ALA A 91 34.91 -8.61 0.78
CA ALA A 91 35.39 -9.99 0.61
C ALA A 91 34.62 -10.99 1.50
N ALA A 92 34.23 -10.57 2.72
CA ALA A 92 33.40 -11.39 3.61
C ALA A 92 31.98 -11.56 3.04
N ASP A 93 31.40 -10.52 2.42
CA ASP A 93 30.08 -10.57 1.76
C ASP A 93 30.09 -11.51 0.56
N THR A 94 31.14 -11.50 -0.27
CA THR A 94 31.26 -12.44 -1.38
C THR A 94 31.39 -13.89 -0.89
N THR A 95 32.04 -14.09 0.24
CA THR A 95 32.15 -15.41 0.88
C THR A 95 30.84 -15.88 1.46
N ALA A 96 30.07 -14.96 2.08
CA ALA A 96 28.72 -15.22 2.59
C ALA A 96 27.74 -15.53 1.45
N ALA A 97 27.80 -14.77 0.35
CA ALA A 97 27.00 -15.01 -0.86
C ALA A 97 27.35 -16.35 -1.52
N ARG A 98 28.63 -16.72 -1.55
CA ARG A 98 29.10 -18.04 -2.06
C ARG A 98 28.60 -19.18 -1.16
N ARG A 99 28.62 -19.01 0.16
CA ARG A 99 28.06 -19.98 1.11
C ARG A 99 26.55 -20.11 0.94
N ALA A 100 25.83 -19.02 0.80
CA ALA A 100 24.38 -19.03 0.55
C ALA A 100 24.02 -19.79 -0.73
N ARG A 101 24.78 -19.61 -1.83
CA ARG A 101 24.62 -20.39 -3.08
C ARG A 101 24.94 -21.87 -2.91
N THR A 102 25.91 -22.21 -2.05
CA THR A 102 26.25 -23.61 -1.74
C THR A 102 25.16 -24.25 -0.90
N ASP A 103 24.56 -23.50 0.04
CA ASP A 103 23.45 -23.97 0.88
C ASP A 103 22.17 -24.18 0.07
N GLN A 104 21.90 -23.36 -0.95
CA GLN A 104 20.78 -23.57 -1.90
C GLN A 104 20.88 -24.88 -2.70
N ARG A 105 22.10 -25.46 -2.82
CA ARG A 105 22.33 -26.76 -3.51
C ARG A 105 22.29 -27.97 -2.56
N ARG A 106 22.04 -27.76 -1.26
CA ARG A 106 21.93 -28.89 -0.32
C ARG A 106 20.64 -29.66 -0.61
N THR A 107 20.80 -30.98 -0.78
CA THR A 107 19.64 -31.87 -0.91
C THR A 107 18.82 -31.84 0.37
N VAL A 108 17.55 -31.46 0.26
CA VAL A 108 16.63 -31.42 1.40
C VAL A 108 16.13 -32.83 1.69
N THR A 109 16.40 -33.31 2.90
CA THR A 109 15.87 -34.58 3.38
C THR A 109 14.95 -34.34 4.57
N TRP A 110 13.65 -34.48 4.34
CA TRP A 110 12.66 -34.37 5.41
C TRP A 110 12.66 -35.62 6.29
N PRO A 111 12.48 -35.47 7.62
CA PRO A 111 12.26 -36.60 8.50
C PRO A 111 11.05 -37.42 8.08
N SER A 112 11.18 -38.73 8.06
CA SER A 112 10.06 -39.66 7.92
C SER A 112 9.33 -39.86 9.25
N SER A 113 8.19 -40.55 9.22
CA SER A 113 7.54 -40.94 10.49
C SER A 113 8.43 -41.95 11.25
N GLY A 114 8.51 -41.76 12.56
CA GLY A 114 9.33 -42.65 13.38
C GLY A 114 9.04 -42.49 14.86
N LYS A 115 9.35 -43.51 15.65
CA LYS A 115 9.19 -43.53 17.10
C LYS A 115 10.53 -43.84 17.76
N ALA A 116 10.77 -43.25 18.92
CA ALA A 116 11.91 -43.60 19.79
C ALA A 116 11.52 -43.48 21.26
N THR A 117 12.19 -44.26 22.10
CA THR A 117 12.10 -44.17 23.55
C THR A 117 13.47 -43.78 24.11
N LEU A 118 13.50 -42.70 24.88
CA LEU A 118 14.69 -42.22 25.58
C LEU A 118 14.52 -42.42 27.07
N THR A 119 15.57 -42.90 27.74
CA THR A 119 15.60 -42.99 29.20
C THR A 119 16.38 -41.81 29.76
N LEU A 120 15.74 -40.98 30.54
CA LEU A 120 16.33 -39.81 31.19
C LEU A 120 16.80 -40.18 32.61
N SER A 121 18.00 -39.78 32.96
CA SER A 121 18.50 -39.73 34.33
C SER A 121 18.55 -38.28 34.83
N SER A 122 18.64 -38.08 36.13
CA SER A 122 18.57 -36.75 36.78
C SER A 122 19.71 -35.80 36.35
N SER A 123 20.77 -36.28 35.74
CA SER A 123 21.91 -35.51 35.29
C SER A 123 22.36 -35.87 33.87
N GLY A 124 21.61 -36.75 33.19
CA GLY A 124 22.03 -37.36 31.93
C GLY A 124 21.54 -36.61 30.67
N ARG A 125 22.16 -37.03 29.55
CA ARG A 125 21.75 -36.70 28.18
C ARG A 125 21.35 -37.99 27.47
N ALA A 126 20.18 -37.98 26.87
CA ALA A 126 19.71 -39.07 26.02
C ALA A 126 19.53 -38.55 24.59
N SER A 127 19.86 -39.34 23.58
CA SER A 127 19.71 -38.98 22.16
C SER A 127 19.03 -40.10 21.38
N ALA A 128 18.28 -39.71 20.34
CA ALA A 128 17.65 -40.65 19.41
C ALA A 128 17.45 -39.98 18.05
N THR A 129 17.12 -40.79 17.03
CA THR A 129 16.89 -40.31 15.66
C THR A 129 15.58 -40.87 15.08
N PRO A 130 14.41 -40.59 15.70
CA PRO A 130 13.15 -41.09 15.18
C PRO A 130 12.88 -40.50 13.78
N GLY A 131 12.61 -41.37 12.81
CA GLY A 131 12.36 -40.92 11.44
C GLY A 131 13.49 -40.11 10.79
N ALA A 132 14.75 -40.38 11.20
CA ALA A 132 15.94 -39.64 10.79
C ALA A 132 16.00 -38.17 11.31
N LEU A 133 15.19 -37.80 12.30
CA LEU A 133 15.31 -36.54 13.01
C LEU A 133 16.21 -36.67 14.23
N PRO A 134 17.45 -36.14 14.23
CA PRO A 134 18.29 -36.20 15.42
C PRO A 134 17.71 -35.30 16.51
N LEU A 135 17.48 -35.88 17.68
CA LEU A 135 17.02 -35.14 18.84
C LEU A 135 17.78 -35.55 20.11
N THR A 136 17.83 -34.64 21.05
CA THR A 136 18.44 -34.84 22.36
C THR A 136 17.50 -34.36 23.45
N LEU A 137 17.51 -35.06 24.57
CA LEU A 137 16.90 -34.64 25.82
C LEU A 137 17.98 -34.59 26.89
N THR A 138 18.10 -33.48 27.59
CA THR A 138 19.07 -33.26 28.66
C THR A 138 18.40 -32.82 29.95
N ALA A 139 18.94 -33.19 31.11
CA ALA A 139 18.51 -32.63 32.36
C ALA A 139 18.70 -31.08 32.36
N PRO A 140 17.79 -30.31 32.96
CA PRO A 140 17.94 -28.89 33.05
C PRO A 140 19.17 -28.50 33.88
N ARG A 141 19.92 -27.45 33.43
CA ARG A 141 20.94 -26.84 34.31
C ARG A 141 20.19 -26.17 35.47
N GLN A 142 20.47 -26.62 36.71
CA GLN A 142 19.86 -26.01 37.90
C GLN A 142 20.33 -24.55 38.05
N ALA A 143 19.42 -23.59 37.89
CA ALA A 143 19.64 -22.23 38.32
C ALA A 143 19.54 -22.17 39.84
N LYS A 144 20.48 -21.48 40.52
CA LYS A 144 20.41 -21.27 41.98
C LYS A 144 19.06 -20.66 42.34
N GLY A 145 18.25 -21.38 43.12
CA GLY A 145 17.04 -20.86 43.79
C GLY A 145 15.68 -21.40 43.34
N LYS A 146 15.55 -22.15 42.23
CA LYS A 146 14.26 -22.81 41.85
C LYS A 146 14.46 -24.32 41.67
N LYS A 147 14.04 -25.07 42.69
CA LYS A 147 14.02 -26.55 42.66
C LYS A 147 12.79 -27.04 41.89
N GLN A 148 12.88 -27.14 40.57
CA GLN A 148 11.95 -28.01 39.83
C GLN A 148 12.66 -29.32 39.53
N PRO A 149 12.03 -30.49 39.78
CA PRO A 149 12.68 -31.77 39.59
C PRO A 149 12.99 -32.02 38.11
N ALA A 150 14.16 -32.54 37.83
CA ALA A 150 14.47 -33.03 36.50
C ALA A 150 13.59 -34.23 36.15
N ALA A 151 13.15 -34.30 34.90
CA ALA A 151 12.39 -35.45 34.41
C ALA A 151 13.30 -36.71 34.45
N THR A 152 12.82 -37.75 35.03
CA THR A 152 13.51 -39.06 35.12
C THR A 152 12.58 -40.16 34.65
N GLY A 153 13.14 -41.13 33.90
CA GLY A 153 12.36 -42.26 33.38
C GLY A 153 12.24 -42.26 31.86
N LYS A 154 11.28 -42.99 31.33
CA LYS A 154 11.11 -43.18 29.87
C LYS A 154 10.33 -42.02 29.26
N VAL A 155 10.86 -41.44 28.20
CA VAL A 155 10.18 -40.44 27.33
C VAL A 155 10.00 -41.05 25.95
N HIS A 156 8.78 -41.07 25.48
CA HIS A 156 8.45 -41.55 24.13
C HIS A 156 8.29 -40.37 23.19
N VAL A 157 9.03 -40.44 22.05
CA VAL A 157 8.95 -39.41 20.99
C VAL A 157 8.46 -40.06 19.71
N GLN A 158 7.51 -39.43 19.05
CA GLN A 158 7.02 -39.83 17.75
C GLN A 158 7.10 -38.64 16.78
N VAL A 159 7.78 -38.78 15.67
CA VAL A 159 7.75 -37.86 14.53
C VAL A 159 6.58 -38.25 13.64
N LEU A 160 5.74 -37.28 13.28
CA LEU A 160 4.58 -37.50 12.40
C LEU A 160 5.04 -37.55 10.94
N ASP A 161 4.27 -38.28 10.12
CA ASP A 161 4.48 -38.29 8.68
C ASP A 161 4.18 -36.92 8.03
N ARG A 162 4.68 -36.73 6.83
CA ARG A 162 4.58 -35.48 6.10
C ARG A 162 3.12 -35.11 5.79
N ARG A 163 2.27 -36.08 5.45
CA ARG A 163 0.84 -35.86 5.14
C ARG A 163 0.11 -35.28 6.34
N LYS A 164 0.28 -35.88 7.53
CA LYS A 164 -0.34 -35.36 8.75
C LYS A 164 0.18 -33.97 9.13
N THR A 165 1.48 -33.75 8.97
CA THR A 165 2.11 -32.44 9.18
C THR A 165 1.50 -31.37 8.25
N GLN A 166 1.26 -31.71 6.98
CA GLN A 166 0.59 -30.81 6.02
C GLN A 166 -0.88 -30.58 6.36
N GLN A 167 -1.62 -31.59 6.80
CA GLN A 167 -3.01 -31.46 7.25
C GLN A 167 -3.15 -30.49 8.43
N LEU A 168 -2.12 -30.39 9.28
CA LEU A 168 -2.03 -29.40 10.37
C LEU A 168 -1.59 -28.02 9.86
N GLY A 169 -1.36 -27.86 8.56
CA GLY A 169 -0.90 -26.60 7.96
C GLY A 169 0.52 -26.21 8.41
N VAL A 170 1.34 -27.17 8.85
CA VAL A 170 2.70 -26.91 9.35
C VAL A 170 3.72 -27.05 8.21
N LYS A 171 4.39 -25.95 7.87
CA LYS A 171 5.57 -25.94 7.01
C LYS A 171 6.81 -26.25 7.86
N GLY A 172 6.99 -27.54 8.22
CA GLY A 172 8.06 -27.95 9.13
C GLY A 172 7.88 -29.41 9.56
N VAL A 173 8.20 -29.73 10.82
CA VAL A 173 8.11 -31.07 11.41
C VAL A 173 7.18 -31.03 12.61
N VAL A 174 6.34 -32.05 12.76
CA VAL A 174 5.49 -32.21 13.94
C VAL A 174 5.93 -33.46 14.70
N LEU A 175 6.07 -33.33 16.02
CA LEU A 175 6.43 -34.40 16.91
C LEU A 175 5.49 -34.47 18.13
N ALA A 176 5.20 -35.66 18.57
CA ALA A 176 4.51 -35.94 19.83
C ALA A 176 5.51 -36.44 20.86
N VAL A 177 5.50 -35.86 22.04
CA VAL A 177 6.41 -36.20 23.13
C VAL A 177 5.57 -36.61 24.34
N THR A 178 5.72 -37.85 24.77
CA THR A 178 5.08 -38.37 25.99
C THR A 178 6.11 -38.42 27.11
N GLY A 179 5.90 -37.62 28.15
CA GLY A 179 6.81 -37.52 29.29
C GLY A 179 6.77 -38.73 30.21
N PRO A 180 7.67 -38.81 31.20
CA PRO A 180 7.62 -39.84 32.23
C PRO A 180 6.44 -39.62 33.18
N GLU A 181 5.98 -40.68 33.84
CA GLU A 181 4.82 -40.61 34.79
C GLU A 181 5.03 -39.61 35.93
N GLY A 182 6.24 -39.51 36.44
CA GLY A 182 6.63 -38.60 37.50
C GLY A 182 6.72 -37.15 37.09
N GLY A 183 6.57 -36.85 35.79
CA GLY A 183 6.75 -35.50 35.25
C GLY A 183 8.19 -34.97 35.36
N GLY A 184 8.31 -33.64 35.45
CA GLY A 184 9.59 -32.95 35.61
C GLY A 184 10.06 -32.18 34.40
N GLN A 185 11.23 -31.58 34.50
CA GLN A 185 11.79 -30.73 33.41
C GLN A 185 12.89 -31.44 32.63
N ALA A 186 12.93 -31.16 31.34
CA ALA A 186 14.01 -31.51 30.43
C ALA A 186 14.26 -30.41 29.39
N ARG A 187 15.41 -30.39 28.79
CA ARG A 187 15.71 -29.55 27.63
C ARG A 187 15.72 -30.41 26.38
N LEU A 188 14.86 -30.07 25.44
CA LEU A 188 14.82 -30.69 24.10
C LEU A 188 15.80 -29.96 23.18
N GLY A 189 16.60 -30.72 22.42
CA GLY A 189 17.36 -30.25 21.27
C GLY A 189 16.88 -30.95 20.00
N LEU A 190 16.67 -30.23 18.94
CA LEU A 190 16.22 -30.70 17.63
C LEU A 190 17.22 -30.23 16.56
N ASN A 191 17.91 -31.18 15.93
CA ASN A 191 18.81 -30.84 14.82
C ASN A 191 18.03 -30.82 13.49
N TYR A 192 18.09 -29.69 12.77
CA TYR A 192 17.34 -29.48 11.54
C TYR A 192 18.25 -29.40 10.29
N LYS A 193 19.51 -29.76 10.39
CA LYS A 193 20.54 -29.70 9.33
C LYS A 193 20.08 -30.32 8.01
N ALA A 194 19.40 -31.48 8.08
CA ALA A 194 18.96 -32.22 6.91
C ALA A 194 17.93 -31.49 6.04
N PHE A 195 17.21 -30.52 6.62
CA PHE A 195 16.15 -29.75 5.94
C PHE A 195 16.27 -28.25 6.17
N ALA A 196 17.41 -27.75 6.60
CA ALA A 196 17.65 -26.33 6.84
C ALA A 196 17.40 -25.45 5.59
N SER A 197 17.69 -26.00 4.40
CA SER A 197 17.52 -25.31 3.11
C SER A 197 16.16 -25.57 2.42
N ALA A 198 15.20 -26.16 3.12
CA ALA A 198 13.91 -26.58 2.54
C ALA A 198 13.05 -25.44 2.00
N TYR A 199 13.21 -24.25 2.54
CA TYR A 199 12.51 -23.03 2.13
C TYR A 199 13.48 -21.86 2.14
N GLY A 200 13.27 -20.89 1.23
CA GLY A 200 14.04 -19.66 1.17
C GLY A 200 13.69 -18.66 2.29
N GLY A 201 14.20 -17.43 2.20
CA GLY A 201 13.85 -16.33 3.09
C GLY A 201 14.25 -16.54 4.55
N ASP A 202 15.43 -17.13 4.78
CA ASP A 202 15.96 -17.45 6.12
C ASP A 202 14.98 -18.26 6.99
N TRP A 203 14.26 -19.19 6.36
CA TRP A 203 13.28 -20.04 7.05
C TRP A 203 13.91 -20.78 8.24
N ALA A 204 15.09 -21.36 8.07
CA ALA A 204 15.82 -22.08 9.13
C ALA A 204 16.16 -21.16 10.31
N GLY A 205 16.56 -19.92 10.04
CA GLY A 205 16.86 -18.93 11.08
C GLY A 205 15.66 -18.45 11.87
N ARG A 206 14.46 -18.66 11.34
CA ARG A 206 13.18 -18.31 12.00
C ARG A 206 12.50 -19.48 12.67
N LEU A 207 13.12 -20.68 12.67
CA LEU A 207 12.54 -21.84 13.32
C LEU A 207 12.33 -21.60 14.82
N GLN A 208 11.17 -21.97 15.28
CA GLN A 208 10.74 -21.95 16.67
C GLN A 208 9.93 -23.19 16.99
N LEU A 209 9.81 -23.50 18.27
CA LEU A 209 8.96 -24.57 18.74
C LEU A 209 7.56 -24.01 19.05
N LEU A 210 6.54 -24.65 18.52
CA LEU A 210 5.13 -24.31 18.74
C LEU A 210 4.44 -25.50 19.36
N GLN A 211 3.65 -25.27 20.40
CA GLN A 211 2.78 -26.29 20.97
C GLN A 211 1.43 -26.32 20.26
N LEU A 212 0.93 -27.51 19.97
CA LEU A 212 -0.37 -27.77 19.38
C LEU A 212 -1.26 -28.44 20.42
N PRO A 213 -2.61 -28.29 20.30
CA PRO A 213 -3.56 -29.02 21.14
C PRO A 213 -3.47 -30.54 20.96
N ASP A 214 -3.82 -31.29 21.97
CA ASP A 214 -3.78 -32.78 21.96
C ASP A 214 -4.62 -33.38 20.83
N CYS A 215 -5.68 -32.68 20.40
CA CYS A 215 -6.54 -33.12 19.31
C CYS A 215 -5.84 -33.08 17.92
N ALA A 216 -4.69 -32.40 17.77
CA ALA A 216 -3.90 -32.36 16.54
C ALA A 216 -3.49 -33.78 16.05
N LEU A 217 -3.34 -34.73 16.97
CA LEU A 217 -3.00 -36.11 16.61
C LEU A 217 -4.22 -36.91 16.07
N LYS A 218 -5.43 -36.58 16.50
CA LYS A 218 -6.65 -37.33 16.18
C LYS A 218 -7.47 -36.69 15.07
N THR A 219 -7.60 -35.35 15.10
CA THR A 219 -8.44 -34.59 14.19
C THR A 219 -7.69 -33.39 13.58
N PRO A 220 -6.62 -33.61 12.80
CA PRO A 220 -5.74 -32.55 12.28
C PRO A 220 -6.45 -31.57 11.32
N ALA A 221 -7.62 -31.95 10.80
CA ALA A 221 -8.40 -31.10 9.90
C ALA A 221 -9.24 -30.03 10.62
N LYS A 222 -9.54 -30.18 11.92
CA LYS A 222 -10.32 -29.20 12.67
C LYS A 222 -9.51 -27.95 12.98
N ALA A 223 -10.13 -26.76 12.82
CA ALA A 223 -9.46 -25.46 13.02
C ALA A 223 -8.86 -25.32 14.43
N ASP A 224 -9.61 -25.68 15.47
CA ASP A 224 -9.16 -25.58 16.86
C ASP A 224 -7.93 -26.45 17.15
N CYS A 225 -7.79 -27.58 16.43
CA CYS A 225 -6.66 -28.48 16.58
C CYS A 225 -5.37 -27.98 15.87
N ARG A 226 -5.48 -26.86 15.13
CA ARG A 226 -4.35 -26.20 14.45
C ARG A 226 -3.85 -24.95 15.19
N THR A 227 -4.47 -24.57 16.30
CA THR A 227 -4.02 -23.45 17.14
C THR A 227 -2.59 -23.69 17.59
N ARG A 228 -1.74 -22.67 17.49
CA ARG A 228 -0.31 -22.76 17.75
C ARG A 228 0.08 -21.80 18.87
N THR A 229 0.64 -22.31 19.94
CA THR A 229 1.17 -21.51 21.04
C THR A 229 2.69 -21.54 21.01
N PRO A 230 3.40 -20.40 20.87
CA PRO A 230 4.85 -20.38 20.92
C PRO A 230 5.39 -20.94 22.24
N VAL A 231 6.40 -21.78 22.14
CA VAL A 231 7.16 -22.28 23.29
C VAL A 231 8.50 -21.56 23.30
N GLU A 232 8.95 -21.13 24.47
CA GLU A 232 10.27 -20.54 24.62
C GLU A 232 11.31 -21.47 24.01
N SER A 233 12.05 -20.99 23.00
CA SER A 233 13.03 -21.79 22.28
C SER A 233 14.18 -20.92 21.80
N THR A 234 15.38 -21.51 21.77
CA THR A 234 16.60 -20.88 21.27
C THR A 234 17.06 -21.59 20.01
N ASN A 235 17.15 -20.85 18.91
CA ASN A 235 17.66 -21.37 17.65
C ASN A 235 19.18 -21.14 17.56
N LEU A 236 19.95 -22.21 17.68
CA LEU A 236 21.41 -22.21 17.58
C LEU A 236 21.81 -22.38 16.10
N ARG A 237 21.78 -21.30 15.34
CA ARG A 237 21.98 -21.30 13.88
C ARG A 237 23.30 -21.91 13.42
N LYS A 238 24.37 -21.73 14.18
CA LYS A 238 25.70 -22.30 13.85
C LYS A 238 25.70 -23.82 13.90
N ASP A 239 24.94 -24.39 14.83
CA ASP A 239 24.86 -25.82 15.07
C ASP A 239 23.66 -26.44 14.34
N GLU A 240 22.84 -25.63 13.68
CA GLU A 240 21.59 -26.04 13.02
C GLU A 240 20.68 -26.83 13.99
N GLU A 241 20.64 -26.37 15.25
CA GLU A 241 19.89 -26.99 16.35
C GLU A 241 18.97 -26.00 17.00
N LEU A 242 17.73 -26.42 17.29
CA LEU A 242 16.78 -25.68 18.11
C LEU A 242 16.69 -26.33 19.48
N THR A 243 16.82 -25.55 20.54
CA THR A 243 16.70 -26.02 21.92
C THR A 243 15.50 -25.37 22.62
N ALA A 244 14.77 -26.13 23.42
CA ALA A 244 13.63 -25.63 24.19
C ALA A 244 13.53 -26.32 25.56
N PRO A 245 13.16 -25.59 26.63
CA PRO A 245 12.79 -26.21 27.89
C PRO A 245 11.42 -26.89 27.75
N LEU A 246 11.30 -28.11 28.21
CA LEU A 246 10.04 -28.83 28.30
C LEU A 246 9.70 -29.13 29.77
N THR A 247 8.45 -28.90 30.13
CA THR A 247 7.92 -29.29 31.45
C THR A 247 6.86 -30.39 31.26
N PHE A 248 7.17 -31.58 31.72
CA PHE A 248 6.24 -32.70 31.70
C PHE A 248 5.37 -32.64 32.96
N PRO A 249 4.05 -32.60 32.82
CA PRO A 249 3.16 -32.68 33.96
C PRO A 249 3.19 -34.08 34.59
N ALA A 250 3.22 -34.15 35.90
CA ALA A 250 3.03 -35.43 36.59
C ALA A 250 1.61 -35.98 36.36
N THR A 251 1.47 -37.25 36.09
CA THR A 251 0.17 -37.90 35.98
C THR A 251 -0.21 -38.50 37.34
N SER A 252 -1.33 -38.05 37.90
CA SER A 252 -1.89 -38.71 39.08
C SER A 252 -2.34 -40.14 38.72
N LYS A 253 -2.09 -41.12 39.62
CA LYS A 253 -2.22 -42.57 39.42
C LYS A 253 -3.61 -43.11 38.97
N ALA A 254 -4.54 -42.28 38.53
CA ALA A 254 -5.94 -42.69 38.35
C ALA A 254 -6.41 -43.00 36.93
N ARG A 255 -5.67 -42.67 35.86
CA ARG A 255 -6.10 -43.02 34.48
C ARG A 255 -4.92 -43.13 33.52
N THR A 256 -4.65 -44.35 33.03
CA THR A 256 -3.76 -44.78 31.98
C THR A 256 -2.27 -44.80 32.34
N ALA A 257 -1.66 -45.99 32.20
CA ALA A 257 -0.23 -46.20 32.23
C ALA A 257 0.43 -45.49 31.05
N GLY A 258 1.03 -44.33 31.34
CA GLY A 258 1.75 -43.49 30.33
C GLY A 258 1.61 -42.01 30.68
N GLY A 259 2.72 -41.27 30.62
CA GLY A 259 2.75 -39.82 30.81
C GLY A 259 1.88 -39.07 29.80
N ARG A 260 1.58 -37.79 30.06
CA ARG A 260 0.79 -36.95 29.16
C ARG A 260 1.57 -36.68 27.87
N THR A 261 0.92 -36.89 26.74
CA THR A 261 1.47 -36.58 25.42
C THR A 261 1.30 -35.10 25.11
N MET A 262 2.36 -34.42 24.72
CA MET A 262 2.37 -33.07 24.21
C MET A 262 2.73 -33.09 22.73
N VAL A 263 2.11 -32.22 21.94
CA VAL A 263 2.34 -32.12 20.49
C VAL A 263 3.05 -30.83 20.18
N PHE A 264 4.14 -30.92 19.44
CA PHE A 264 4.95 -29.78 19.07
C PHE A 264 5.15 -29.71 17.56
N ALA A 265 5.23 -28.50 17.02
CA ALA A 265 5.64 -28.22 15.67
C ALA A 265 6.96 -27.45 15.68
N LEU A 266 7.94 -27.90 14.91
CA LEU A 266 9.10 -27.12 14.53
C LEU A 266 8.77 -26.43 13.23
N ALA A 267 8.53 -25.12 13.26
CA ALA A 267 8.14 -24.33 12.11
C ALA A 267 8.69 -22.89 12.21
N ALA A 268 8.78 -22.20 11.08
CA ALA A 268 9.23 -20.81 11.08
C ALA A 268 8.17 -19.90 11.69
N GLY A 269 8.59 -19.02 12.58
CA GLY A 269 7.79 -17.93 13.13
C GLY A 269 7.67 -16.77 12.16
N THR A 270 6.72 -15.89 12.46
CA THR A 270 6.56 -14.60 11.74
C THR A 270 7.66 -13.60 12.09
N LYS A 271 8.29 -13.78 13.25
CA LYS A 271 9.42 -12.94 13.70
C LYS A 271 10.71 -13.75 13.58
N SER A 272 11.77 -13.17 13.00
CA SER A 272 13.10 -13.72 13.16
C SER A 272 13.57 -13.49 14.60
N GLY A 273 14.02 -14.51 15.27
CA GLY A 273 14.76 -14.35 16.52
C GLY A 273 16.10 -13.69 16.21
N SER A 274 16.31 -12.46 16.68
CA SER A 274 17.48 -11.61 16.40
C SER A 274 17.87 -11.60 14.92
N GLY A 275 17.35 -10.61 14.17
CA GLY A 275 17.77 -10.36 12.79
C GLY A 275 19.28 -10.15 12.75
N ASP A 276 19.96 -10.86 11.86
CA ASP A 276 21.35 -10.57 11.56
C ASP A 276 21.39 -9.32 10.67
N TYR A 277 21.58 -8.17 11.28
CA TYR A 277 21.75 -6.89 10.59
C TYR A 277 22.96 -6.87 9.62
N LYS A 278 23.79 -7.93 9.62
CA LYS A 278 24.84 -8.14 8.63
C LYS A 278 24.34 -8.87 7.39
N ALA A 279 23.19 -9.54 7.44
CA ALA A 279 22.64 -10.30 6.32
C ALA A 279 21.88 -9.41 5.32
N THR A 280 21.34 -8.27 5.78
CA THR A 280 20.70 -7.27 4.94
C THR A 280 21.18 -5.88 5.35
N PRO A 281 21.54 -5.00 4.41
CA PRO A 281 21.83 -3.62 4.75
C PRO A 281 20.61 -3.02 5.43
N LEU A 282 20.82 -2.43 6.62
CA LEU A 282 19.79 -1.62 7.25
C LEU A 282 19.57 -0.39 6.37
N ALA A 283 18.41 -0.33 5.74
CA ALA A 283 17.94 0.83 5.01
C ALA A 283 16.68 1.35 5.70
N ALA A 284 16.46 2.65 5.65
CA ALA A 284 15.19 3.24 6.07
C ALA A 284 14.06 2.62 5.24
N SER A 285 13.02 2.13 5.90
CA SER A 285 11.84 1.58 5.23
C SER A 285 10.82 2.66 4.87
N SER A 286 10.99 3.86 5.43
CA SER A 286 10.15 5.03 5.16
C SER A 286 11.01 6.29 5.19
N THR A 287 10.54 7.31 4.51
CA THR A 287 11.15 8.64 4.48
C THR A 287 10.15 9.65 5.02
N TRP A 288 10.60 10.59 5.82
CA TRP A 288 9.80 11.73 6.27
C TRP A 288 10.58 13.02 6.04
N GLU A 289 9.85 14.07 5.70
CA GLU A 289 10.41 15.38 5.41
C GLU A 289 9.49 16.48 5.96
N ALA A 290 10.06 17.64 6.25
CA ALA A 290 9.31 18.85 6.55
C ALA A 290 9.50 19.82 5.39
N GLY A 291 8.40 20.26 4.79
CA GLY A 291 8.40 21.22 3.68
C GLY A 291 8.87 22.60 4.15
N GLY A 292 9.98 23.09 3.59
CA GLY A 292 10.60 24.36 4.00
C GLY A 292 9.73 25.58 3.70
N SER A 293 8.93 25.57 2.65
CA SER A 293 8.08 26.68 2.22
C SER A 293 6.62 26.54 2.66
N SER A 294 6.09 25.33 2.68
CA SER A 294 4.69 25.04 3.04
C SER A 294 4.51 24.75 4.52
N GLY A 295 5.57 24.34 5.22
CA GLY A 295 5.50 23.83 6.59
C GLY A 295 4.84 22.44 6.68
N SER A 296 4.50 21.82 5.56
CA SER A 296 3.89 20.48 5.54
C SER A 296 4.86 19.44 6.05
N PHE A 297 4.32 18.49 6.80
CA PHE A 297 5.01 17.23 7.10
C PHE A 297 4.61 16.20 6.08
N THR A 298 5.59 15.58 5.42
CA THR A 298 5.38 14.48 4.48
C THR A 298 6.05 13.21 4.96
N TRP A 299 5.43 12.08 4.65
CA TRP A 299 5.97 10.76 4.93
C TRP A 299 5.65 9.83 3.78
N SER A 300 6.59 8.94 3.43
CA SER A 300 6.38 7.94 2.41
C SER A 300 6.92 6.58 2.82
N TYR A 301 6.20 5.53 2.43
CA TYR A 301 6.56 4.15 2.64
C TYR A 301 6.41 3.37 1.33
N PRO A 302 7.53 3.10 0.62
CA PRO A 302 7.50 2.31 -0.60
C PRO A 302 7.15 0.85 -0.29
N LEU A 303 6.21 0.31 -1.04
CA LEU A 303 5.76 -1.07 -0.93
C LEU A 303 6.61 -1.96 -1.84
N ARG A 304 7.26 -2.94 -1.25
CA ARG A 304 8.08 -3.89 -2.04
C ARG A 304 7.18 -4.93 -2.71
N THR A 305 7.25 -4.97 -4.02
CA THR A 305 6.60 -5.98 -4.86
C THR A 305 7.60 -7.05 -5.29
N PRO A 306 7.18 -8.31 -5.49
CA PRO A 306 8.03 -9.31 -6.13
C PRO A 306 8.43 -8.84 -7.53
N PRO A 307 9.71 -8.94 -7.92
CA PRO A 307 10.13 -8.50 -9.25
C PRO A 307 9.52 -9.38 -10.35
N ALA A 308 9.14 -8.76 -11.46
CA ALA A 308 8.77 -9.48 -12.68
C ALA A 308 10.04 -10.03 -13.37
N ALA A 309 9.84 -10.98 -14.28
CA ALA A 309 10.95 -11.48 -15.10
C ALA A 309 11.45 -10.41 -16.08
N ALA A 310 10.54 -9.57 -16.55
CA ALA A 310 10.79 -8.41 -17.43
C ALA A 310 9.57 -7.49 -17.44
N GLY A 311 9.76 -6.24 -17.85
CA GLY A 311 8.69 -5.28 -18.13
C GLY A 311 8.31 -4.41 -16.95
N PRO A 312 7.15 -3.74 -17.05
CA PRO A 312 6.70 -2.81 -16.03
C PRO A 312 6.32 -3.53 -14.72
N GLU A 313 6.67 -2.90 -13.61
CA GLU A 313 6.35 -3.32 -12.25
C GLU A 313 5.59 -2.21 -11.54
N PRO A 314 4.67 -2.52 -10.60
CA PRO A 314 3.94 -1.48 -9.89
C PRO A 314 4.86 -0.76 -8.89
N ASP A 315 5.03 0.55 -9.05
CA ASP A 315 5.71 1.42 -8.08
C ASP A 315 4.68 1.95 -7.08
N LEU A 316 4.47 1.20 -6.01
CA LEU A 316 3.48 1.51 -5.00
C LEU A 316 4.12 2.12 -3.76
N SER A 317 3.57 3.23 -3.31
CA SER A 317 3.95 3.88 -2.06
C SER A 317 2.73 4.36 -1.30
N ILE A 318 2.72 4.18 -0.01
CA ILE A 318 1.80 4.89 0.88
C ILE A 318 2.48 6.20 1.27
N SER A 319 1.85 7.31 0.98
CA SER A 319 2.31 8.65 1.32
C SER A 319 1.38 9.31 2.32
N TYR A 320 1.91 10.22 3.12
CA TYR A 320 1.17 11.14 3.98
C TYR A 320 1.64 12.56 3.72
N ASP A 321 0.70 13.48 3.63
CA ASP A 321 0.98 14.92 3.56
C ASP A 321 0.03 15.67 4.48
N SER A 322 0.56 16.34 5.50
CA SER A 322 -0.25 17.13 6.42
C SER A 322 -0.95 18.30 5.73
N GLY A 323 -0.36 18.84 4.66
CA GLY A 323 -0.97 19.92 3.86
C GLY A 323 -2.21 19.47 3.08
N SER A 324 -2.38 18.18 2.83
CA SER A 324 -3.55 17.66 2.10
C SER A 324 -4.87 17.80 2.88
N VAL A 325 -4.79 18.04 4.18
CA VAL A 325 -5.95 18.25 5.06
C VAL A 325 -6.18 19.72 5.40
N ASP A 326 -5.27 20.60 5.00
CA ASP A 326 -5.39 22.03 5.25
C ASP A 326 -6.52 22.65 4.41
N GLY A 327 -7.26 23.58 4.99
CA GLY A 327 -8.33 24.31 4.31
C GLY A 327 -9.62 23.54 4.07
N ARG A 328 -9.75 22.32 4.56
CA ARG A 328 -11.01 21.58 4.50
C ARG A 328 -12.07 22.25 5.36
N THR A 329 -13.28 22.33 4.82
CA THR A 329 -14.43 22.94 5.50
C THR A 329 -15.59 21.94 5.57
N ALA A 330 -16.55 22.19 6.46
CA ALA A 330 -17.74 21.34 6.58
C ALA A 330 -18.66 21.36 5.36
N SER A 331 -18.48 22.35 4.47
CA SER A 331 -19.28 22.51 3.24
C SER A 331 -18.72 21.80 2.01
N THR A 332 -17.55 21.17 2.12
CA THR A 332 -16.92 20.42 1.03
C THR A 332 -16.88 18.92 1.34
N ASN A 333 -16.69 18.09 0.31
CA ASN A 333 -16.45 16.68 0.53
C ASN A 333 -15.08 16.51 1.23
N ASN A 334 -15.13 16.29 2.52
CA ASN A 334 -13.95 16.19 3.39
C ASN A 334 -13.54 14.74 3.66
N GLN A 335 -14.10 13.79 2.93
CA GLN A 335 -13.78 12.39 3.16
C GLN A 335 -12.29 12.13 2.87
N GLY A 336 -11.60 11.48 3.80
CA GLY A 336 -10.24 10.99 3.60
C GLY A 336 -10.19 9.89 2.55
N THR A 337 -9.00 9.61 2.00
CA THR A 337 -8.81 8.51 1.05
C THR A 337 -9.17 7.15 1.67
N ALA A 338 -9.17 6.08 0.87
CA ALA A 338 -9.40 4.72 1.38
C ALA A 338 -8.33 4.24 2.38
N ILE A 339 -7.17 4.89 2.42
CA ILE A 339 -6.07 4.60 3.36
C ILE A 339 -6.28 5.32 4.69
N GLY A 340 -6.70 6.58 4.64
CA GLY A 340 -6.94 7.40 5.83
C GLY A 340 -6.74 8.88 5.58
N GLU A 341 -6.95 9.65 6.62
CA GLU A 341 -6.85 11.11 6.61
C GLU A 341 -5.41 11.55 6.34
N GLY A 342 -5.20 12.33 5.29
CA GLY A 342 -3.87 12.80 4.87
C GLY A 342 -3.00 11.74 4.20
N PHE A 343 -3.44 10.48 4.16
CA PHE A 343 -2.73 9.39 3.50
C PHE A 343 -3.26 9.15 2.09
N ASP A 344 -2.38 8.70 1.20
CA ASP A 344 -2.73 8.25 -0.14
C ASP A 344 -1.88 7.05 -0.58
N LEU A 345 -2.40 6.30 -1.56
CA LEU A 345 -1.67 5.25 -2.27
C LEU A 345 -1.33 5.77 -3.66
N THR A 346 -0.11 5.50 -4.13
CA THR A 346 0.27 5.79 -5.52
C THR A 346 -0.83 5.35 -6.47
N SER A 347 -1.34 6.27 -7.27
CA SER A 347 -2.44 6.05 -8.21
C SER A 347 -2.14 6.74 -9.54
N SER A 348 -2.76 6.23 -10.60
CA SER A 348 -2.65 6.79 -11.95
C SER A 348 -4.04 6.84 -12.58
N TYR A 349 -4.47 8.04 -12.99
CA TYR A 349 -5.77 8.27 -13.59
C TYR A 349 -5.80 9.60 -14.34
N ILE A 350 -6.81 9.78 -15.17
CA ILE A 350 -7.18 11.07 -15.76
C ILE A 350 -8.55 11.45 -15.22
N GLU A 351 -8.76 12.72 -14.90
CA GLU A 351 -10.03 13.26 -14.44
C GLU A 351 -10.45 14.46 -15.27
N ARG A 352 -11.77 14.57 -15.48
CA ARG A 352 -12.46 15.76 -16.01
C ARG A 352 -13.35 16.33 -14.93
N LYS A 353 -13.42 17.65 -14.87
CA LYS A 353 -14.28 18.39 -13.95
C LYS A 353 -15.44 19.00 -14.71
N TYR A 354 -16.62 18.87 -14.14
CA TYR A 354 -17.87 19.49 -14.60
C TYR A 354 -18.29 20.59 -13.64
N GLY A 355 -19.14 21.47 -14.06
CA GLY A 355 -19.73 22.51 -13.22
C GLY A 355 -21.09 22.12 -12.67
N SER A 356 -21.62 22.88 -11.73
CA SER A 356 -23.03 22.82 -11.40
C SER A 356 -23.84 23.56 -12.48
N CYS A 357 -24.94 22.99 -12.94
CA CYS A 357 -25.79 23.62 -13.92
C CYS A 357 -26.46 24.92 -13.36
N ASP A 358 -26.67 24.99 -12.05
CA ASP A 358 -27.14 26.22 -11.37
C ASP A 358 -26.17 27.40 -11.55
N ASP A 359 -24.86 27.09 -11.52
CA ASP A 359 -23.80 28.10 -11.77
C ASP A 359 -23.62 28.42 -13.27
N ASP A 360 -24.26 27.65 -14.16
CA ASP A 360 -24.15 27.74 -15.63
C ASP A 360 -25.46 28.17 -16.31
N GLY A 361 -26.31 28.89 -15.57
CA GLY A 361 -27.52 29.51 -16.10
C GLY A 361 -28.80 28.68 -16.00
N GLN A 362 -28.74 27.48 -15.44
CA GLN A 362 -29.91 26.60 -15.25
C GLN A 362 -30.44 26.72 -13.81
N ASP A 363 -31.21 27.78 -13.51
CA ASP A 363 -31.69 28.11 -12.16
C ASP A 363 -32.23 26.87 -11.41
N LYS A 364 -31.70 26.63 -10.21
CA LYS A 364 -32.05 25.52 -9.30
C LYS A 364 -31.84 24.09 -9.88
N LYS A 365 -30.98 23.94 -10.86
CA LYS A 365 -30.54 22.63 -11.35
C LYS A 365 -29.13 22.34 -10.82
N TYR A 366 -29.04 21.42 -9.87
CA TYR A 366 -27.79 21.06 -9.19
C TYR A 366 -27.12 19.86 -9.83
N ASP A 367 -27.60 19.44 -10.99
CA ASP A 367 -26.95 18.48 -11.88
C ASP A 367 -25.59 19.01 -12.35
N LEU A 368 -24.81 18.15 -13.02
CA LEU A 368 -23.55 18.56 -13.62
C LEU A 368 -23.76 19.02 -15.07
N CYS A 369 -23.18 20.17 -15.39
CA CYS A 369 -23.11 20.72 -16.74
C CYS A 369 -21.69 20.70 -17.28
N TRP A 370 -21.58 20.53 -18.59
CA TRP A 370 -20.34 20.71 -19.32
C TRP A 370 -19.94 22.18 -19.28
N LYS A 371 -18.66 22.50 -19.12
CA LYS A 371 -18.19 23.90 -19.17
C LYS A 371 -17.18 24.16 -20.28
N TYR A 372 -16.20 23.28 -20.39
CA TYR A 372 -15.15 23.36 -21.40
C TYR A 372 -14.34 22.06 -21.38
N ASP A 373 -13.61 21.82 -22.43
CA ASP A 373 -12.64 20.72 -22.50
C ASP A 373 -11.55 20.93 -21.45
N ASN A 374 -11.53 20.05 -20.45
CA ASN A 374 -10.53 20.05 -19.39
C ASN A 374 -10.14 18.61 -19.05
N ALA A 375 -8.92 18.41 -18.62
CA ALA A 375 -8.47 17.15 -18.07
C ALA A 375 -7.24 17.36 -17.19
N SER A 376 -7.09 16.53 -16.18
CA SER A 376 -5.90 16.45 -15.33
C SER A 376 -5.41 15.02 -15.31
N LEU A 377 -4.12 14.81 -15.52
CA LEU A 377 -3.44 13.53 -15.42
C LEU A 377 -2.78 13.42 -14.06
N VAL A 378 -3.02 12.33 -13.37
CA VAL A 378 -2.18 11.83 -12.29
C VAL A 378 -1.48 10.58 -12.79
N LEU A 379 -0.16 10.59 -12.84
CA LEU A 379 0.66 9.45 -13.25
C LEU A 379 1.67 9.15 -12.13
N ASP A 380 1.59 7.94 -11.59
CA ASP A 380 2.41 7.49 -10.46
C ASP A 380 2.40 8.49 -9.27
N GLY A 381 1.20 9.00 -8.97
CA GLY A 381 0.96 9.98 -7.90
C GLY A 381 1.37 11.42 -8.22
N LYS A 382 1.87 11.70 -9.41
CA LYS A 382 2.25 13.07 -9.84
C LYS A 382 1.14 13.69 -10.69
N ALA A 383 0.60 14.80 -10.23
CA ALA A 383 -0.48 15.51 -10.92
C ALA A 383 0.06 16.54 -11.91
N THR A 384 -0.55 16.61 -13.08
CA THR A 384 -0.32 17.64 -14.09
C THR A 384 -1.61 17.95 -14.85
N GLU A 385 -1.77 19.16 -15.29
CA GLU A 385 -2.90 19.58 -16.12
C GLU A 385 -2.64 19.18 -17.58
N LEU A 386 -3.67 18.71 -18.27
CA LEU A 386 -3.67 18.49 -19.71
C LEU A 386 -4.30 19.70 -20.39
N VAL A 387 -3.62 20.24 -21.37
CA VAL A 387 -4.07 21.42 -22.15
C VAL A 387 -4.39 20.98 -23.56
N LYS A 388 -5.60 21.31 -24.04
CA LYS A 388 -6.02 21.10 -25.42
C LYS A 388 -5.59 22.31 -26.27
N ASP A 389 -4.98 22.05 -27.39
CA ASP A 389 -4.69 23.03 -28.41
C ASP A 389 -5.93 23.17 -29.32
N ASP A 390 -6.64 24.27 -29.24
CA ASP A 390 -7.89 24.52 -29.95
C ASP A 390 -7.72 24.52 -31.48
N THR A 391 -6.53 24.79 -31.98
CA THR A 391 -6.23 24.78 -33.43
C THR A 391 -6.05 23.39 -33.99
N THR A 392 -5.38 22.52 -33.23
CA THR A 392 -4.99 21.17 -33.69
C THR A 392 -5.85 20.08 -33.04
N GLY A 393 -6.61 20.39 -31.99
CA GLY A 393 -7.36 19.42 -31.19
C GLY A 393 -6.48 18.50 -30.35
N LYS A 394 -5.16 18.71 -30.31
CA LYS A 394 -4.22 17.86 -29.60
C LYS A 394 -4.10 18.24 -28.14
N TRP A 395 -4.04 17.23 -27.29
CA TRP A 395 -3.78 17.39 -25.88
C TRP A 395 -2.29 17.31 -25.55
N ARG A 396 -1.83 18.09 -24.60
CA ARG A 396 -0.44 18.14 -24.14
C ARG A 396 -0.39 18.30 -22.63
N LEU A 397 0.69 17.84 -22.02
CA LEU A 397 1.01 18.14 -20.64
C LEU A 397 1.33 19.63 -20.49
N LYS A 398 0.77 20.29 -19.48
CA LYS A 398 1.13 21.67 -19.12
C LYS A 398 2.62 21.83 -18.85
N ASN A 399 3.21 20.84 -18.17
CA ASN A 399 4.63 20.72 -17.94
C ASN A 399 5.16 19.63 -18.88
N ASP A 400 5.65 20.04 -20.06
CA ASP A 400 6.14 19.11 -21.09
C ASP A 400 7.35 18.32 -20.55
N ASP A 401 7.23 17.01 -20.56
CA ASP A 401 8.25 16.04 -20.17
C ASP A 401 8.60 15.09 -21.36
N ALA A 402 8.29 15.51 -22.57
CA ALA A 402 8.39 14.73 -23.82
C ALA A 402 7.39 13.57 -23.94
N SER A 403 6.40 13.47 -23.04
CA SER A 403 5.31 12.51 -23.19
C SER A 403 4.29 12.98 -24.23
N THR A 404 3.71 12.03 -24.95
CA THR A 404 2.64 12.28 -25.91
C THR A 404 1.31 11.82 -25.34
N VAL A 405 0.32 12.73 -25.28
CA VAL A 405 -1.04 12.43 -24.83
C VAL A 405 -1.96 12.34 -26.04
N THR A 406 -2.72 11.26 -26.13
CA THR A 406 -3.71 11.07 -27.19
C THR A 406 -5.07 10.76 -26.55
N HIS A 407 -6.05 11.60 -26.86
CA HIS A 407 -7.45 11.38 -26.56
C HIS A 407 -8.07 10.52 -27.67
N ARG A 408 -8.87 9.54 -27.29
CA ARG A 408 -9.50 8.56 -28.19
C ARG A 408 -10.95 8.31 -27.78
N THR A 409 -11.73 7.76 -28.71
CA THR A 409 -13.14 7.39 -28.51
C THR A 409 -13.40 5.98 -29.05
N GLY A 410 -14.58 5.43 -28.78
CA GLY A 410 -15.03 4.14 -29.32
C GLY A 410 -14.69 2.93 -28.45
N ALA A 411 -14.27 3.11 -27.20
CA ALA A 411 -14.10 2.00 -26.26
C ALA A 411 -15.47 1.51 -25.71
N ASP A 412 -15.55 0.21 -25.40
CA ASP A 412 -16.70 -0.39 -24.70
C ASP A 412 -16.54 -0.19 -23.19
N ASN A 413 -16.75 1.05 -22.71
CA ASN A 413 -16.41 1.45 -21.35
C ASN A 413 -17.53 2.16 -20.56
N GLY A 414 -18.71 2.32 -21.17
CA GLY A 414 -19.89 2.91 -20.54
C GLY A 414 -19.97 4.42 -20.59
N ASP A 415 -18.96 5.10 -21.11
CA ASP A 415 -19.02 6.51 -21.50
C ASP A 415 -19.83 6.69 -22.78
N ASP A 416 -20.45 7.84 -22.98
CA ASP A 416 -21.35 8.16 -24.12
C ASP A 416 -20.72 7.83 -25.47
N ASN A 417 -19.51 8.28 -25.70
CA ASN A 417 -18.79 8.06 -26.96
C ASN A 417 -17.59 7.10 -26.80
N GLY A 418 -17.43 6.49 -25.61
CA GLY A 418 -16.36 5.57 -25.30
C GLY A 418 -14.99 6.26 -25.20
N GLU A 419 -14.91 7.43 -24.56
CA GLU A 419 -13.65 8.16 -24.34
C GLU A 419 -12.63 7.33 -23.55
N TYR A 420 -11.39 7.33 -24.02
CA TYR A 420 -10.24 6.78 -23.33
C TYR A 420 -8.96 7.51 -23.73
N TRP A 421 -7.88 7.29 -23.01
CA TRP A 421 -6.65 8.04 -23.18
C TRP A 421 -5.43 7.15 -23.29
N THR A 422 -4.44 7.59 -24.07
CA THR A 422 -3.12 6.97 -24.08
C THR A 422 -2.05 8.04 -23.83
N VAL A 423 -1.12 7.72 -22.94
CA VAL A 423 0.06 8.53 -22.63
C VAL A 423 1.28 7.69 -22.96
N VAL A 424 2.14 8.20 -23.86
CA VAL A 424 3.40 7.55 -24.22
C VAL A 424 4.52 8.40 -23.68
N THR A 425 5.32 7.87 -22.78
CA THR A 425 6.46 8.57 -22.18
C THR A 425 7.63 8.69 -23.15
N GLY A 426 8.59 9.56 -22.84
CA GLY A 426 9.81 9.72 -23.66
C GLY A 426 10.64 8.44 -23.81
N GLU A 427 10.45 7.46 -22.92
CA GLU A 427 11.09 6.13 -22.96
C GLU A 427 10.29 5.10 -23.80
N GLY A 428 9.13 5.50 -24.32
CA GLY A 428 8.27 4.67 -25.16
C GLY A 428 7.31 3.75 -24.41
N THR A 429 7.21 3.87 -23.08
CA THR A 429 6.20 3.16 -22.31
C THR A 429 4.83 3.79 -22.53
N THR A 430 3.85 2.96 -22.87
CA THR A 430 2.46 3.36 -23.12
C THR A 430 1.59 3.07 -21.92
N TYR A 431 0.88 4.08 -21.45
CA TYR A 431 -0.13 3.99 -20.40
C TYR A 431 -1.50 4.21 -21.02
N THR A 432 -2.42 3.28 -20.84
CA THR A 432 -3.80 3.37 -21.36
C THR A 432 -4.77 3.51 -20.20
N PHE A 433 -5.64 4.51 -20.28
CA PHE A 433 -6.60 4.88 -19.24
C PHE A 433 -8.01 4.79 -19.78
N GLY A 434 -8.90 4.10 -19.09
CA GLY A 434 -10.32 4.10 -19.39
C GLY A 434 -10.72 3.19 -20.58
N LEU A 435 -9.91 2.21 -20.93
CA LEU A 435 -10.26 1.24 -21.97
C LEU A 435 -11.36 0.28 -21.50
N ASN A 436 -11.37 -0.07 -20.21
CA ASN A 436 -12.33 -0.91 -19.51
C ASN A 436 -12.41 -2.37 -20.01
N LYS A 437 -12.27 -2.60 -21.30
CA LYS A 437 -12.27 -3.93 -21.92
C LYS A 437 -10.93 -4.19 -22.60
N LEU A 438 -10.11 -5.02 -21.98
CA LEU A 438 -8.83 -5.42 -22.53
C LEU A 438 -9.01 -6.52 -23.58
N GLU A 439 -8.13 -6.53 -24.58
CA GLU A 439 -8.17 -7.55 -25.64
C GLU A 439 -7.95 -8.95 -25.06
N GLY A 440 -8.83 -9.89 -25.43
CA GLY A 440 -8.81 -11.27 -24.93
C GLY A 440 -9.44 -11.48 -23.55
N ALA A 441 -9.91 -10.44 -22.87
CA ALA A 441 -10.52 -10.54 -21.54
C ALA A 441 -11.92 -11.20 -21.52
N GLY A 442 -12.53 -11.45 -22.69
CA GLY A 442 -13.88 -11.99 -22.76
C GLY A 442 -14.92 -11.04 -22.15
N SER A 443 -15.58 -11.51 -21.10
CA SER A 443 -16.56 -10.70 -20.35
C SER A 443 -15.97 -9.91 -19.18
N GLU A 444 -14.70 -10.13 -18.81
CA GLU A 444 -14.07 -9.38 -17.71
C GLU A 444 -13.93 -7.90 -18.10
N ARG A 445 -14.14 -7.03 -17.12
CA ARG A 445 -13.97 -5.59 -17.22
C ARG A 445 -13.03 -5.12 -16.14
N THR A 446 -12.24 -4.10 -16.45
CA THR A 446 -11.33 -3.48 -15.47
C THR A 446 -12.07 -2.54 -14.52
N ASP A 447 -13.30 -2.13 -14.85
CA ASP A 447 -14.09 -1.11 -14.14
C ASP A 447 -13.33 0.22 -13.97
N SER A 448 -12.53 0.57 -14.98
CA SER A 448 -11.62 1.70 -14.97
C SER A 448 -12.29 3.03 -15.26
N VAL A 449 -13.51 3.04 -15.81
CA VAL A 449 -14.24 4.27 -16.18
C VAL A 449 -15.37 4.52 -15.21
N TRP A 450 -15.39 5.74 -14.66
CA TRP A 450 -16.42 6.17 -13.72
C TRP A 450 -17.21 7.29 -14.35
N THR A 451 -18.51 7.09 -14.49
CA THR A 451 -19.41 7.93 -15.27
C THR A 451 -20.49 8.59 -14.41
N VAL A 452 -20.99 9.71 -14.89
CA VAL A 452 -22.08 10.48 -14.29
C VAL A 452 -22.88 11.15 -15.42
N PRO A 453 -24.21 11.37 -15.27
CA PRO A 453 -24.95 12.21 -16.19
C PRO A 453 -24.40 13.65 -16.19
N VAL A 454 -24.16 14.21 -17.38
CA VAL A 454 -23.70 15.59 -17.59
C VAL A 454 -24.54 16.20 -18.70
N PHE A 455 -25.04 17.40 -18.48
CA PHE A 455 -25.88 18.12 -19.42
C PHE A 455 -25.05 19.06 -20.29
N GLY A 456 -25.40 19.15 -21.58
CA GLY A 456 -24.96 20.21 -22.48
C GLY A 456 -26.00 21.32 -22.49
N ASP A 457 -25.69 22.46 -21.91
CA ASP A 457 -26.60 23.60 -21.88
C ASP A 457 -26.25 24.67 -22.89
N ASP A 458 -25.01 24.75 -23.34
CA ASP A 458 -24.55 25.65 -24.39
C ASP A 458 -24.32 24.93 -25.72
N LYS A 459 -24.38 25.71 -26.82
CA LYS A 459 -24.12 25.19 -28.16
C LYS A 459 -22.69 24.61 -28.28
N ASP A 460 -22.61 23.53 -29.04
CA ASP A 460 -21.36 22.79 -29.29
C ASP A 460 -20.89 21.92 -28.11
N GLU A 461 -21.61 21.87 -27.02
CA GLU A 461 -21.37 20.97 -25.91
C GLU A 461 -21.99 19.56 -26.15
N PRO A 462 -21.38 18.50 -25.60
CA PRO A 462 -21.94 17.15 -25.68
C PRO A 462 -23.37 17.09 -25.11
N GLY A 463 -24.31 16.59 -25.89
CA GLY A 463 -25.71 16.47 -25.53
C GLY A 463 -26.57 17.65 -25.94
N TYR A 464 -26.03 18.82 -26.23
CA TYR A 464 -26.83 20.02 -26.56
C TYR A 464 -27.75 19.81 -27.77
N GLU A 465 -27.24 19.25 -28.84
CA GLU A 465 -28.02 19.02 -30.08
C GLU A 465 -28.90 17.74 -30.02
N ASP A 466 -28.75 16.91 -28.97
CA ASP A 466 -29.50 15.64 -28.85
C ASP A 466 -30.90 15.81 -28.30
N GLY A 467 -31.19 16.95 -27.69
CA GLY A 467 -32.47 17.24 -27.06
C GLY A 467 -33.04 18.60 -27.36
N SER A 468 -34.39 18.68 -27.50
CA SER A 468 -35.13 19.94 -27.71
C SER A 468 -35.28 20.78 -26.44
N SER A 469 -35.02 20.22 -25.28
CA SER A 469 -35.08 20.88 -23.98
C SER A 469 -33.89 20.51 -23.12
N PHE A 470 -33.54 21.34 -22.16
CA PHE A 470 -32.44 21.05 -21.22
C PHE A 470 -32.57 19.66 -20.59
N ALA A 471 -33.76 19.29 -20.15
CA ALA A 471 -34.00 18.01 -19.49
C ALA A 471 -33.68 16.74 -20.34
N SER A 472 -33.51 16.90 -21.65
CA SER A 472 -33.18 15.79 -22.57
C SER A 472 -31.77 15.85 -23.14
N ARG A 473 -30.92 16.70 -22.59
CA ARG A 473 -29.56 16.95 -23.09
C ARG A 473 -28.46 16.29 -22.25
N ASP A 474 -28.81 15.38 -21.36
CA ASP A 474 -27.83 14.67 -20.57
C ASP A 474 -27.16 13.53 -21.33
N LYS A 475 -25.88 13.38 -21.11
CA LYS A 475 -25.05 12.28 -21.58
C LYS A 475 -24.36 11.59 -20.42
N LYS A 476 -24.16 10.31 -20.54
CA LYS A 476 -23.37 9.56 -19.57
C LYS A 476 -21.89 9.79 -19.84
N GLN A 477 -21.30 10.77 -19.15
CA GLN A 477 -19.92 11.21 -19.34
C GLN A 477 -19.01 10.64 -18.28
N ALA A 478 -17.78 10.26 -18.67
CA ALA A 478 -16.75 9.88 -17.72
C ALA A 478 -16.20 11.11 -17.00
N TRP A 479 -16.13 11.02 -15.67
CA TRP A 479 -15.43 12.00 -14.85
C TRP A 479 -14.05 11.51 -14.42
N ARG A 480 -13.80 10.17 -14.50
CA ARG A 480 -12.49 9.56 -14.23
C ARG A 480 -12.23 8.37 -15.14
N TRP A 481 -11.02 8.32 -15.70
CA TRP A 481 -10.43 7.21 -16.44
C TRP A 481 -9.24 6.70 -15.65
N ASN A 482 -9.38 5.57 -14.98
CA ASN A 482 -8.30 4.94 -14.24
C ASN A 482 -7.37 4.18 -15.21
N LEU A 483 -6.12 3.98 -14.79
CA LEU A 483 -5.12 3.25 -15.57
C LEU A 483 -5.55 1.78 -15.75
N ASP A 484 -5.63 1.29 -16.99
CA ASP A 484 -5.96 -0.09 -17.32
C ASP A 484 -4.75 -0.94 -17.63
N LEU A 485 -3.87 -0.39 -18.48
CA LEU A 485 -2.80 -1.13 -19.11
C LEU A 485 -1.54 -0.28 -19.21
N VAL A 486 -0.42 -0.86 -18.84
CA VAL A 486 0.93 -0.34 -19.10
C VAL A 486 1.66 -1.32 -19.99
N GLU A 487 2.24 -0.83 -21.08
CA GLU A 487 3.00 -1.62 -22.04
C GLU A 487 4.35 -0.97 -22.34
N ASP A 488 5.41 -1.75 -22.24
CA ASP A 488 6.75 -1.29 -22.64
C ASP A 488 7.02 -1.54 -24.14
N THR A 489 8.14 -1.03 -24.64
CA THR A 489 8.56 -1.19 -26.05
C THR A 489 8.85 -2.64 -26.48
N HIS A 490 8.84 -3.59 -25.54
CA HIS A 490 9.07 -5.01 -25.77
C HIS A 490 7.78 -5.83 -25.63
N ALA A 491 6.61 -5.19 -25.58
CA ALA A 491 5.32 -5.78 -25.34
C ALA A 491 5.21 -6.54 -24.00
N ASN A 492 6.01 -6.17 -22.99
CA ASN A 492 5.72 -6.59 -21.62
C ASN A 492 4.63 -5.69 -21.04
N ALA A 493 3.75 -6.29 -20.22
CA ALA A 493 2.56 -5.60 -19.79
C ALA A 493 2.26 -5.73 -18.29
N MET A 494 1.49 -4.76 -17.81
CA MET A 494 0.90 -4.72 -16.48
C MET A 494 -0.53 -4.20 -16.60
N THR A 495 -1.48 -4.83 -15.89
CA THR A 495 -2.91 -4.47 -15.93
C THR A 495 -3.46 -4.14 -14.56
N TYR A 496 -4.39 -3.19 -14.53
CA TYR A 496 -5.04 -2.68 -13.33
C TYR A 496 -6.54 -2.99 -13.35
N TRP A 497 -7.09 -3.40 -12.22
CA TRP A 497 -8.46 -3.86 -12.06
C TRP A 497 -9.10 -3.17 -10.87
N TYR A 498 -10.31 -2.65 -11.05
CA TYR A 498 -11.02 -1.86 -10.05
C TYR A 498 -12.33 -2.53 -9.65
N VAL A 499 -13.01 -1.93 -8.73
CA VAL A 499 -14.43 -2.16 -8.42
C VAL A 499 -15.09 -0.80 -8.33
N ALA A 500 -16.02 -0.52 -9.20
CA ALA A 500 -16.83 0.69 -9.17
C ALA A 500 -17.81 0.68 -7.99
N GLU A 501 -18.10 1.85 -7.44
CA GLU A 501 -19.11 2.09 -6.41
C GLU A 501 -20.20 2.98 -6.98
N HIS A 502 -21.45 2.50 -6.99
CA HIS A 502 -22.60 3.19 -7.56
C HIS A 502 -23.44 3.89 -6.51
N ASN A 503 -24.16 4.91 -6.93
CA ASN A 503 -25.18 5.59 -6.17
C ASN A 503 -26.23 6.14 -7.13
N ASN A 504 -27.39 6.54 -6.61
CA ASN A 504 -28.43 7.20 -7.39
C ASN A 504 -28.67 8.60 -6.84
N TYR A 505 -29.19 9.50 -7.69
CA TYR A 505 -29.60 10.83 -7.30
C TYR A 505 -30.86 11.27 -8.06
N ASP A 506 -31.56 12.24 -7.52
CA ASP A 506 -32.77 12.82 -8.11
C ASP A 506 -32.41 13.82 -9.22
N LYS A 507 -32.14 13.27 -10.42
CA LYS A 507 -31.74 14.04 -11.62
C LYS A 507 -32.82 15.08 -11.94
N LEU A 508 -32.43 16.33 -12.14
CA LEU A 508 -33.31 17.50 -12.34
C LEU A 508 -34.17 17.88 -11.14
N GLY A 509 -34.15 17.14 -10.04
CA GLY A 509 -35.02 17.39 -8.87
C GLY A 509 -36.49 17.19 -9.20
N ASP A 510 -36.84 16.16 -9.96
CA ASP A 510 -38.19 15.91 -10.46
C ASP A 510 -38.96 14.84 -9.68
N ASP A 511 -38.39 14.33 -8.61
CA ASP A 511 -38.94 13.28 -7.74
C ASP A 511 -39.31 11.97 -8.48
N THR A 512 -38.67 11.68 -9.59
CA THR A 512 -38.80 10.41 -10.30
C THR A 512 -37.87 9.36 -9.73
N THR A 513 -37.76 8.20 -10.38
CA THR A 513 -36.78 7.18 -9.97
C THR A 513 -35.35 7.71 -10.11
N GLY A 514 -34.54 7.50 -9.08
CA GLY A 514 -33.16 7.97 -9.04
C GLY A 514 -32.33 7.47 -10.22
N THR A 515 -31.44 8.34 -10.70
CA THR A 515 -30.55 8.06 -11.83
C THR A 515 -29.21 7.53 -11.33
N ASP A 516 -28.79 6.37 -11.84
CA ASP A 516 -27.53 5.71 -11.48
C ASP A 516 -26.30 6.48 -12.00
N TYR A 517 -25.28 6.54 -11.16
CA TYR A 517 -23.95 7.04 -11.53
C TYR A 517 -22.86 6.36 -10.71
N THR A 518 -21.63 6.39 -11.22
CA THR A 518 -20.47 5.89 -10.48
C THR A 518 -19.95 6.98 -9.56
N ARG A 519 -20.23 6.85 -8.25
CA ARG A 519 -19.80 7.83 -7.23
C ARG A 519 -18.33 7.75 -6.87
N GLY A 520 -17.64 6.66 -7.24
CA GLY A 520 -16.25 6.37 -6.94
C GLY A 520 -15.92 4.90 -7.17
N GLY A 521 -14.82 4.46 -6.60
CA GLY A 521 -14.40 3.08 -6.70
C GLY A 521 -13.07 2.83 -6.00
N ARG A 522 -12.53 1.63 -6.18
CA ARG A 522 -11.29 1.21 -5.52
C ARG A 522 -10.48 0.26 -6.38
N LEU A 523 -9.17 0.32 -6.24
CA LEU A 523 -8.25 -0.61 -6.89
C LEU A 523 -8.42 -2.00 -6.27
N LYS A 524 -8.69 -3.01 -7.08
CA LYS A 524 -8.90 -4.40 -6.68
C LYS A 524 -7.61 -5.21 -6.74
N GLU A 525 -6.95 -5.15 -7.89
CA GLU A 525 -5.68 -5.86 -8.09
C GLU A 525 -4.86 -5.24 -9.23
N ILE A 526 -3.57 -5.49 -9.20
CA ILE A 526 -2.63 -5.22 -10.29
C ILE A 526 -2.02 -6.55 -10.69
N ARG A 527 -2.06 -6.88 -11.99
CA ARG A 527 -1.40 -8.07 -12.57
C ARG A 527 -0.22 -7.60 -13.39
N TYR A 528 0.95 -8.21 -13.22
CA TYR A 528 2.17 -7.80 -13.93
C TYR A 528 3.07 -8.99 -14.26
N GLY A 529 4.15 -8.74 -15.03
CA GLY A 529 4.90 -9.80 -15.67
C GLY A 529 4.05 -10.52 -16.73
N GLN A 530 3.23 -9.77 -17.45
CA GLN A 530 2.36 -10.20 -18.55
C GLN A 530 3.00 -9.86 -19.89
N ARG A 531 2.39 -10.37 -20.96
CA ARG A 531 2.68 -10.00 -22.34
C ARG A 531 1.46 -9.34 -22.97
N ALA A 532 1.63 -8.19 -23.62
CA ALA A 532 0.53 -7.47 -24.25
C ALA A 532 -0.13 -8.29 -25.35
N ASP A 533 0.65 -9.06 -26.10
CA ASP A 533 0.19 -9.98 -27.15
C ASP A 533 -0.46 -11.27 -26.63
N ALA A 534 -0.47 -11.50 -25.30
CA ALA A 534 -0.96 -12.73 -24.69
C ALA A 534 -1.49 -12.52 -23.26
N LEU A 535 -2.15 -11.38 -22.99
CA LEU A 535 -2.58 -10.96 -21.64
C LEU A 535 -3.35 -12.06 -20.88
N PHE A 536 -4.20 -12.84 -21.57
CA PHE A 536 -5.07 -13.85 -20.97
C PHE A 536 -4.80 -15.27 -21.47
N SER A 537 -4.04 -15.44 -22.54
CA SER A 537 -3.75 -16.74 -23.15
C SER A 537 -2.50 -17.42 -22.60
N ALA A 538 -1.56 -16.64 -22.03
CA ALA A 538 -0.36 -17.18 -21.38
C ALA A 538 -0.69 -17.97 -20.11
N LYS A 539 0.18 -18.90 -19.73
CA LYS A 539 0.04 -19.72 -18.50
C LYS A 539 1.34 -19.69 -17.70
N PRO A 540 1.37 -18.97 -16.57
CA PRO A 540 0.28 -18.14 -16.01
C PRO A 540 0.04 -16.89 -16.86
N ALA A 541 -1.18 -16.36 -16.84
CA ALA A 541 -1.51 -15.10 -17.50
C ALA A 541 -0.73 -13.91 -16.91
N ALA A 542 -0.41 -13.95 -15.64
CA ALA A 542 0.48 -13.02 -14.98
C ALA A 542 1.41 -13.78 -14.03
N SER A 543 2.70 -13.45 -14.03
CA SER A 543 3.65 -14.07 -13.10
C SER A 543 3.52 -13.52 -11.69
N ASN A 544 3.06 -12.30 -11.55
CA ASN A 544 2.92 -11.62 -10.27
C ASN A 544 1.62 -10.84 -10.19
N LYS A 545 1.14 -10.60 -8.99
CA LYS A 545 0.02 -9.69 -8.75
C LYS A 545 0.09 -9.05 -7.36
N VAL A 546 -0.54 -7.91 -7.23
CA VAL A 546 -0.86 -7.27 -5.97
C VAL A 546 -2.37 -7.25 -5.82
N THR A 547 -2.89 -7.65 -4.67
CA THR A 547 -4.32 -7.61 -4.36
C THR A 547 -4.58 -6.70 -3.17
N PHE A 548 -5.68 -5.96 -3.23
CA PHE A 548 -6.09 -4.99 -2.23
C PHE A 548 -7.37 -5.47 -1.55
N THR A 549 -7.40 -5.42 -0.23
CA THR A 549 -8.56 -5.81 0.57
C THR A 549 -9.16 -4.60 1.27
N TYR A 550 -10.48 -4.58 1.35
CA TYR A 550 -11.23 -3.46 1.89
C TYR A 550 -12.29 -3.93 2.89
N ALA A 551 -12.65 -3.05 3.81
CA ALA A 551 -13.79 -3.17 4.69
C ALA A 551 -14.65 -1.89 4.60
N GLU A 552 -15.83 -1.92 5.20
CA GLU A 552 -16.65 -0.71 5.38
C GLU A 552 -15.89 0.33 6.23
N ARG A 553 -16.17 1.62 5.98
CA ARG A 553 -15.69 2.75 6.80
C ARG A 553 -16.44 2.83 8.13
N CYS A 554 -16.76 1.71 8.68
CA CYS A 554 -17.49 1.60 9.93
C CYS A 554 -16.52 1.45 11.10
N VAL A 555 -16.81 2.15 12.19
CA VAL A 555 -16.00 2.17 13.44
C VAL A 555 -16.60 1.36 14.57
N ALA A 556 -17.83 0.85 14.42
CA ALA A 556 -18.49 0.03 15.43
C ALA A 556 -17.88 -1.37 15.52
N ALA A 557 -18.12 -2.02 16.66
CA ALA A 557 -17.77 -3.42 16.88
C ALA A 557 -19.00 -4.35 16.70
N GLY A 558 -18.75 -5.62 16.41
CA GLY A 558 -19.79 -6.62 16.28
C GLY A 558 -20.69 -6.37 15.06
N THR A 559 -22.00 -6.52 15.25
CA THR A 559 -23.02 -6.38 14.18
C THR A 559 -23.34 -4.94 13.79
N GLY A 560 -22.75 -3.96 14.47
CA GLY A 560 -23.00 -2.54 14.20
C GLY A 560 -22.54 -2.07 12.81
N CYS A 561 -21.74 -2.89 12.09
CA CYS A 561 -21.26 -2.61 10.73
C CYS A 561 -21.92 -3.48 9.64
N ASP A 562 -22.95 -4.26 9.96
CA ASP A 562 -23.56 -5.18 9.01
C ASP A 562 -24.38 -4.44 7.93
N ALA A 563 -25.02 -3.34 8.29
CA ALA A 563 -25.78 -2.51 7.36
C ALA A 563 -25.68 -1.04 7.72
N LEU A 564 -25.57 -0.18 6.69
CA LEU A 564 -25.71 1.27 6.82
C LEU A 564 -27.19 1.62 6.69
N THR A 565 -27.79 2.04 7.78
CA THR A 565 -29.20 2.44 7.91
C THR A 565 -29.29 3.74 8.72
N GLU A 566 -30.49 4.32 8.84
CA GLU A 566 -30.75 5.48 9.70
C GLU A 566 -30.27 5.23 11.15
N ASP A 567 -30.54 4.05 11.72
CA ASP A 567 -30.18 3.71 13.09
C ASP A 567 -28.68 3.47 13.28
N THR A 568 -27.94 3.16 12.23
CA THR A 568 -26.53 2.80 12.30
C THR A 568 -25.59 3.82 11.67
N ARG A 569 -26.10 4.88 11.06
CA ARG A 569 -25.33 5.88 10.31
C ARG A 569 -24.17 6.49 11.09
N ASP A 570 -24.33 6.68 12.38
CA ASP A 570 -23.30 7.25 13.25
C ASP A 570 -22.04 6.34 13.36
N ASN A 571 -22.17 5.07 12.96
CA ASN A 571 -21.05 4.15 12.89
C ASN A 571 -20.16 4.38 11.64
N TRP A 572 -20.62 5.21 10.69
CA TRP A 572 -19.86 5.63 9.48
C TRP A 572 -19.64 7.15 9.48
N PRO A 573 -18.78 7.67 10.36
CA PRO A 573 -18.71 9.11 10.64
C PRO A 573 -18.24 9.96 9.46
N ASP A 574 -17.60 9.37 8.45
CA ASP A 574 -17.09 10.05 7.25
C ASP A 574 -17.83 9.65 5.96
N VAL A 575 -18.96 8.97 6.07
CA VAL A 575 -19.82 8.63 4.92
C VAL A 575 -21.06 9.54 4.95
N PRO A 576 -21.32 10.30 3.89
CA PRO A 576 -22.47 11.20 3.84
C PRO A 576 -23.76 10.38 3.67
N PHE A 577 -24.33 9.91 4.77
CA PHE A 577 -25.50 9.04 4.78
C PHE A 577 -26.68 9.61 4.01
N ASP A 578 -26.94 10.91 4.17
CA ASP A 578 -28.09 11.59 3.58
C ASP A 578 -28.03 11.63 2.03
N THR A 579 -26.86 11.44 1.44
CA THR A 579 -26.68 11.38 -0.02
C THR A 579 -26.70 9.94 -0.58
N VAL A 580 -26.81 8.93 0.30
CA VAL A 580 -26.90 7.53 -0.14
C VAL A 580 -28.32 7.23 -0.61
N CYS A 581 -28.45 6.91 -1.89
CA CYS A 581 -29.71 6.48 -2.46
C CYS A 581 -29.58 5.15 -3.19
N LYS A 582 -30.56 4.26 -2.99
CA LYS A 582 -30.53 2.93 -3.58
C LYS A 582 -31.17 2.94 -4.95
N ASP A 583 -30.80 1.97 -5.77
CA ASP A 583 -31.43 1.70 -7.04
C ASP A 583 -32.95 1.45 -6.85
N GLY A 584 -33.75 2.10 -7.70
CA GLY A 584 -35.21 2.07 -7.64
C GLY A 584 -35.87 3.07 -6.69
N ASP A 585 -35.11 3.71 -5.78
CA ASP A 585 -35.64 4.77 -4.90
C ASP A 585 -35.74 6.11 -5.66
N LYS A 586 -36.60 7.02 -5.19
CA LYS A 586 -36.80 8.36 -5.82
C LYS A 586 -35.64 9.33 -5.54
N CYS A 587 -34.84 9.10 -4.53
CA CYS A 587 -33.74 9.97 -4.10
C CYS A 587 -34.14 11.40 -3.75
N THR A 588 -35.40 11.64 -3.36
CA THR A 588 -35.95 12.96 -3.08
C THR A 588 -35.02 13.81 -2.20
N GLY A 589 -34.68 15.00 -2.69
CA GLY A 589 -33.77 15.92 -2.00
C GLY A 589 -32.27 15.72 -2.31
N ASN A 590 -31.86 14.61 -2.93
CA ASN A 590 -30.50 14.38 -3.42
C ASN A 590 -30.41 14.86 -4.89
N VAL A 591 -30.56 16.14 -5.11
CA VAL A 591 -30.73 16.78 -6.43
C VAL A 591 -29.43 16.98 -7.22
N GLY A 592 -28.31 16.44 -6.73
CA GLY A 592 -27.02 16.47 -7.42
C GLY A 592 -26.15 15.25 -7.04
N PRO A 593 -25.24 14.82 -7.90
CA PRO A 593 -24.39 13.67 -7.62
C PRO A 593 -23.34 13.97 -6.55
N ALA A 594 -23.21 13.06 -5.58
CA ALA A 594 -22.21 13.13 -4.51
C ALA A 594 -21.15 12.06 -4.69
N PHE A 595 -19.87 12.44 -4.59
CA PHE A 595 -18.72 11.55 -4.83
C PHE A 595 -18.05 11.18 -3.52
N PHE A 596 -18.13 9.92 -3.14
CA PHE A 596 -17.60 9.37 -1.89
C PHE A 596 -17.40 7.86 -1.98
N THR A 597 -16.64 7.29 -1.04
CA THR A 597 -16.50 5.84 -0.91
C THR A 597 -16.98 5.36 0.45
N ARG A 598 -17.56 4.16 0.49
CA ARG A 598 -17.89 3.47 1.74
C ARG A 598 -16.79 2.55 2.23
N LYS A 599 -15.67 2.47 1.50
CA LYS A 599 -14.64 1.48 1.74
C LYS A 599 -13.35 2.11 2.24
N ARG A 600 -12.74 1.44 3.21
CA ARG A 600 -11.37 1.69 3.68
C ARG A 600 -10.51 0.48 3.37
N MET A 601 -9.27 0.71 3.03
CA MET A 601 -8.31 -0.36 2.76
C MET A 601 -7.89 -1.04 4.07
N THR A 602 -7.82 -2.36 4.06
CA THR A 602 -7.43 -3.17 5.22
C THR A 602 -6.18 -3.99 5.00
N GLY A 603 -5.75 -4.13 3.74
CA GLY A 603 -4.55 -4.90 3.45
C GLY A 603 -4.13 -4.84 1.99
N ILE A 604 -2.84 -5.01 1.80
CA ILE A 604 -2.19 -5.16 0.50
C ILE A 604 -1.42 -6.48 0.54
N THR A 605 -1.64 -7.35 -0.43
CA THR A 605 -0.98 -8.66 -0.50
C THR A 605 -0.30 -8.83 -1.84
N THR A 606 0.99 -9.11 -1.82
CA THR A 606 1.76 -9.40 -3.03
C THR A 606 1.84 -10.90 -3.27
N HIS A 607 1.77 -11.29 -4.53
CA HIS A 607 1.81 -12.69 -4.96
C HIS A 607 2.85 -12.86 -6.07
N ALA A 608 3.62 -13.92 -5.98
CA ALA A 608 4.47 -14.39 -7.06
C ALA A 608 4.07 -15.81 -7.43
N TRP A 609 4.00 -16.10 -8.72
CA TRP A 609 3.73 -17.45 -9.21
C TRP A 609 4.97 -18.32 -9.04
N GLU A 610 4.77 -19.50 -8.53
CA GLU A 610 5.80 -20.54 -8.43
C GLU A 610 5.30 -21.79 -9.17
N ALA A 611 6.07 -22.26 -10.15
CA ALA A 611 5.76 -23.51 -10.80
C ALA A 611 5.72 -24.62 -9.75
N ALA A 612 4.68 -25.42 -9.73
CA ALA A 612 4.67 -26.61 -8.91
C ALA A 612 5.88 -27.45 -9.30
N ALA A 613 6.69 -27.80 -8.32
CA ALA A 613 7.75 -28.78 -8.55
C ALA A 613 7.11 -30.06 -9.08
N ALA A 614 7.48 -30.47 -10.30
CA ALA A 614 6.98 -31.66 -10.97
C ALA A 614 7.34 -32.93 -10.19
#